data_6d012f3a823c40c3ef2db6196d61ca7f
#
_entry.id   6d012f3a823c40c3ef2db6196d61ca7f
#
_cell.length_a   1.000
_cell.length_b   1.000
_cell.length_c   1.000
_cell.angle_alpha   90.00
_cell.angle_beta   90.00
_cell.angle_gamma   90.00
#
_symmetry.space_group_name_H-M   'P 1'
#
loop_
_entity.id
_entity.type
_entity.pdbx_description
1 polymer ?
#
loop_
_entity_poly.entity_id
_entity_poly.type
_entity_poly.pdbx_seq_one_letter_code
_entity_poly.pdbx_strand_id
1 'polypeptide(L)'
;MRADLTLIPTSRVPGCGSGQCSARPRYGDPVRPTSPRPAPAYLTDSVPARRGHPLGFAHRGAAVDRENSLAAFIDAHAAGFTYLELDVRTTADGELVVFHDETLDRVSTGRGRLRDHTWERLADVTVGGEPLLRFTELLTALPEARLNVDLKDRASAPALARILAEHGAWDRVLVASFHDSRRRLFRRALARLGHPERAYGPERVATSGGAAAIAALVTLGPLGLTRWLRRYALDVDCVQVPVRHGRVPVATADFVRRCHAAGLPVHVWVVDEPAEIERLLDLGVDGVMTDRADVLAEVYARRGLWPQR
;
A
#
# COMPACT_ATOMS: atom_id res chain seq x y z
N MET A 1 62.39 -24.75 -43.87
CA MET A 1 62.62 -23.69 -42.91
C MET A 1 61.84 -24.03 -41.64
N ARG A 2 62.61 -24.32 -40.58
CA ARG A 2 62.07 -24.72 -39.26
C ARG A 2 61.69 -23.43 -38.49
N ALA A 3 60.55 -23.39 -37.82
CA ALA A 3 60.22 -22.40 -36.86
C ALA A 3 60.08 -23.02 -35.46
N ASP A 4 60.79 -22.40 -34.51
CA ASP A 4 61.00 -22.84 -33.13
C ASP A 4 59.75 -22.70 -32.30
N LEU A 5 59.47 -23.71 -31.48
CA LEU A 5 58.50 -23.70 -30.39
C LEU A 5 59.19 -23.21 -29.10
N THR A 6 58.85 -22.02 -28.63
CA THR A 6 59.31 -21.52 -27.34
C THR A 6 58.28 -21.88 -26.26
N LEU A 7 58.74 -22.63 -25.27
CA LEU A 7 58.02 -23.06 -24.07
C LEU A 7 57.78 -21.90 -23.13
N ILE A 8 56.53 -21.73 -22.68
CA ILE A 8 56.12 -20.79 -21.60
C ILE A 8 56.11 -21.55 -20.26
N PRO A 9 56.70 -21.02 -19.18
CA PRO A 9 56.78 -21.73 -17.90
C PRO A 9 55.43 -21.64 -17.14
N THR A 10 55.02 -22.78 -16.58
CA THR A 10 53.90 -22.95 -15.68
C THR A 10 54.22 -22.32 -14.31
N SER A 11 53.50 -21.24 -13.95
CA SER A 11 53.50 -20.68 -12.60
C SER A 11 52.59 -21.50 -11.67
N ARG A 12 53.15 -22.00 -10.60
CA ARG A 12 52.44 -22.71 -9.50
C ARG A 12 51.50 -21.74 -8.79
N VAL A 13 50.23 -22.17 -8.63
CA VAL A 13 49.24 -21.53 -7.75
C VAL A 13 49.53 -21.97 -6.31
N PRO A 14 49.56 -21.06 -5.32
CA PRO A 14 49.73 -21.42 -3.90
C PRO A 14 48.47 -22.08 -3.36
N GLY A 15 48.66 -23.06 -2.47
CA GLY A 15 47.62 -23.88 -1.86
C GLY A 15 46.58 -23.10 -1.09
N CYS A 16 45.33 -23.52 -1.22
CA CYS A 16 44.19 -23.06 -0.44
C CYS A 16 44.30 -23.62 1.00
N GLY A 17 44.54 -22.73 1.96
CA GLY A 17 44.50 -23.02 3.39
C GLY A 17 43.08 -23.34 3.84
N SER A 18 42.98 -24.31 4.73
CA SER A 18 41.78 -24.75 5.43
C SER A 18 41.11 -23.61 6.23
N GLY A 19 39.88 -23.20 5.86
CA GLY A 19 39.13 -22.31 6.68
C GLY A 19 37.87 -21.74 5.99
N GLN A 20 36.72 -22.27 6.39
CA GLN A 20 35.37 -21.70 6.20
C GLN A 20 34.84 -21.63 4.76
N CYS A 21 34.32 -22.74 4.27
CA CYS A 21 33.26 -22.76 3.26
C CYS A 21 32.02 -22.08 3.86
N SER A 22 31.82 -20.81 3.58
CA SER A 22 30.53 -20.15 3.82
C SER A 22 29.51 -20.80 2.88
N ALA A 23 28.56 -21.54 3.46
CA ALA A 23 27.44 -22.12 2.74
C ALA A 23 26.68 -20.99 2.01
N ARG A 24 26.59 -21.08 0.67
CA ARG A 24 25.72 -20.21 -0.11
C ARG A 24 24.27 -20.41 0.36
N PRO A 25 23.51 -19.34 0.65
CA PRO A 25 22.12 -19.48 1.04
C PRO A 25 21.34 -20.21 -0.06
N ARG A 26 20.58 -21.21 0.32
CA ARG A 26 19.68 -21.93 -0.59
C ARG A 26 18.58 -20.94 -1.04
N TYR A 27 18.26 -20.99 -2.31
CA TYR A 27 17.16 -20.22 -2.91
C TYR A 27 15.84 -20.61 -2.21
N GLY A 28 15.33 -19.75 -1.33
CA GLY A 28 14.07 -20.01 -0.59
C GLY A 28 14.05 -19.59 0.89
N ASP A 29 15.22 -19.40 1.53
CA ASP A 29 15.23 -18.90 2.91
C ASP A 29 15.04 -17.38 2.92
N PRO A 30 14.01 -16.85 3.62
CA PRO A 30 13.87 -15.40 3.77
C PRO A 30 15.05 -14.90 4.61
N VAL A 31 15.97 -14.17 3.99
CA VAL A 31 17.04 -13.46 4.70
C VAL A 31 16.36 -12.46 5.64
N ARG A 32 16.33 -12.77 6.94
CA ARG A 32 15.78 -11.89 7.96
C ARG A 32 16.80 -10.79 8.25
N PRO A 33 16.53 -9.52 7.93
CA PRO A 33 17.46 -8.45 8.22
C PRO A 33 17.63 -8.30 9.73
N THR A 34 18.87 -8.15 10.18
CA THR A 34 19.24 -7.97 11.60
C THR A 34 18.94 -6.55 12.11
N SER A 35 18.72 -5.58 11.22
CA SER A 35 18.33 -4.20 11.50
C SER A 35 16.87 -3.91 11.09
N PRO A 36 16.20 -2.89 11.66
CA PRO A 36 14.89 -2.44 11.19
C PRO A 36 14.95 -2.11 9.69
N ARG A 37 14.01 -2.62 8.89
CA ARG A 37 13.90 -2.25 7.48
C ARG A 37 13.57 -0.76 7.37
N PRO A 38 14.21 0.02 6.48
CA PRO A 38 13.81 1.40 6.24
C PRO A 38 12.33 1.46 5.81
N ALA A 39 11.67 2.56 6.13
CA ALA A 39 10.30 2.79 5.68
C ALA A 39 10.28 2.97 4.15
N PRO A 40 9.24 2.46 3.43
CA PRO A 40 9.11 2.67 2.01
C PRO A 40 8.92 4.15 1.63
N ALA A 41 9.36 4.53 0.42
CA ALA A 41 9.25 5.88 -0.12
C ALA A 41 7.81 6.45 -0.09
N TYR A 42 6.80 5.60 -0.26
CA TYR A 42 5.40 6.00 -0.10
C TYR A 42 5.11 6.69 1.23
N LEU A 43 5.71 6.23 2.32
CA LEU A 43 5.49 6.73 3.68
C LEU A 43 6.43 7.87 4.08
N THR A 44 7.51 8.12 3.32
CA THR A 44 8.58 9.04 3.74
C THR A 44 8.81 10.22 2.80
N ASP A 45 8.51 10.08 1.50
CA ASP A 45 9.03 11.00 0.49
C ASP A 45 8.05 12.10 0.06
N SER A 46 6.79 12.10 0.54
CA SER A 46 5.85 13.19 0.29
C SER A 46 6.19 14.43 1.13
N VAL A 47 5.67 15.60 0.71
CA VAL A 47 5.85 16.84 1.47
C VAL A 47 5.33 16.73 2.91
N PRO A 48 4.09 16.23 3.17
CA PRO A 48 3.63 16.07 4.54
C PRO A 48 4.48 15.07 5.33
N ALA A 49 4.87 13.93 4.75
CA ALA A 49 5.69 12.94 5.44
C ALA A 49 7.06 13.48 5.84
N ARG A 50 7.74 14.24 4.96
CA ARG A 50 9.03 14.88 5.27
C ARG A 50 8.92 15.94 6.35
N ARG A 51 7.76 16.57 6.51
CA ARG A 51 7.46 17.52 7.59
C ARG A 51 7.03 16.86 8.89
N GLY A 52 6.84 15.53 8.90
CA GLY A 52 6.28 14.81 10.05
C GLY A 52 4.80 15.11 10.29
N HIS A 53 4.09 15.55 9.26
CA HIS A 53 2.66 15.82 9.34
C HIS A 53 1.85 14.54 9.15
N PRO A 54 0.73 14.36 9.84
CA PRO A 54 -0.19 13.26 9.57
C PRO A 54 -0.74 13.38 8.14
N LEU A 55 -0.87 12.22 7.47
CA LEU A 55 -1.33 12.14 6.09
C LEU A 55 -2.86 12.27 6.02
N GLY A 56 -3.38 13.10 5.12
CA GLY A 56 -4.81 13.16 4.81
C GLY A 56 -5.11 12.34 3.56
N PHE A 57 -6.02 11.38 3.68
CA PHE A 57 -6.44 10.54 2.56
C PHE A 57 -7.87 10.88 2.15
N ALA A 58 -8.08 11.19 0.87
CA ALA A 58 -9.42 11.25 0.28
C ALA A 58 -9.90 9.83 -0.03
N HIS A 59 -10.79 9.30 0.81
CA HIS A 59 -11.34 7.94 0.68
C HIS A 59 -12.23 7.87 -0.55
N ARG A 60 -11.88 7.01 -1.53
CA ARG A 60 -12.55 6.87 -2.85
C ARG A 60 -12.71 8.20 -3.60
N GLY A 61 -11.79 9.16 -3.37
CA GLY A 61 -11.90 10.52 -3.90
C GLY A 61 -12.76 11.47 -3.07
N ALA A 62 -13.28 11.05 -1.91
CA ALA A 62 -14.13 11.82 -1.00
C ALA A 62 -15.38 12.45 -1.68
N ALA A 63 -15.99 11.74 -2.61
CA ALA A 63 -17.20 12.12 -3.33
C ALA A 63 -18.19 10.95 -3.33
N VAL A 64 -19.05 10.90 -2.33
CA VAL A 64 -19.94 9.75 -2.02
C VAL A 64 -20.89 9.40 -3.19
N ASP A 65 -21.34 10.41 -3.94
CA ASP A 65 -22.25 10.27 -5.09
C ASP A 65 -21.56 9.73 -6.35
N ARG A 66 -20.22 9.86 -6.45
CA ARG A 66 -19.38 9.41 -7.58
C ARG A 66 -18.07 8.79 -7.09
N GLU A 67 -18.17 7.97 -6.04
CA GLU A 67 -17.02 7.29 -5.42
C GLU A 67 -16.18 6.53 -6.46
N ASN A 68 -14.86 6.54 -6.31
CA ASN A 68 -13.93 5.81 -7.19
C ASN A 68 -13.97 6.25 -8.69
N SER A 69 -14.44 7.47 -8.99
CA SER A 69 -14.38 8.05 -10.34
C SER A 69 -13.14 8.91 -10.54
N LEU A 70 -12.72 9.09 -11.80
CA LEU A 70 -11.60 9.95 -12.14
C LEU A 70 -11.84 11.40 -11.71
N ALA A 71 -13.07 11.91 -11.93
CA ALA A 71 -13.44 13.26 -11.54
C ALA A 71 -13.32 13.47 -10.02
N ALA A 72 -13.77 12.51 -9.19
CA ALA A 72 -13.62 12.58 -7.73
C ALA A 72 -12.15 12.69 -7.31
N PHE A 73 -11.26 11.90 -7.92
CA PHE A 73 -9.83 11.94 -7.61
C PHE A 73 -9.16 13.23 -8.07
N ILE A 74 -9.54 13.76 -9.25
CA ILE A 74 -9.03 15.05 -9.74
C ILE A 74 -9.45 16.17 -8.78
N ASP A 75 -10.70 16.20 -8.34
CA ASP A 75 -11.20 17.24 -7.44
C ASP A 75 -10.52 17.15 -6.07
N ALA A 76 -10.38 15.96 -5.48
CA ALA A 76 -9.66 15.77 -4.24
C ALA A 76 -8.18 16.22 -4.37
N HIS A 77 -7.52 15.86 -5.47
CA HIS A 77 -6.14 16.28 -5.71
C HIS A 77 -6.05 17.80 -5.90
N ALA A 78 -6.97 18.41 -6.66
CA ALA A 78 -7.05 19.85 -6.84
C ALA A 78 -7.31 20.60 -5.53
N ALA A 79 -8.11 20.01 -4.62
CA ALA A 79 -8.35 20.54 -3.28
C ALA A 79 -7.11 20.48 -2.36
N GLY A 80 -6.03 19.77 -2.74
CA GLY A 80 -4.76 19.76 -2.01
C GLY A 80 -4.39 18.41 -1.38
N PHE A 81 -5.15 17.34 -1.63
CA PHE A 81 -4.80 15.99 -1.17
C PHE A 81 -3.67 15.41 -2.02
N THR A 82 -2.60 14.97 -1.37
CA THR A 82 -1.54 14.19 -2.01
C THR A 82 -1.89 12.70 -2.03
N TYR A 83 -2.61 12.23 -1.01
CA TYR A 83 -2.96 10.82 -0.83
C TYR A 83 -4.41 10.56 -1.18
N LEU A 84 -4.63 9.65 -2.12
CA LEU A 84 -5.94 9.20 -2.59
C LEU A 84 -6.09 7.72 -2.24
N GLU A 85 -7.18 7.39 -1.56
CA GLU A 85 -7.51 6.00 -1.28
C GLU A 85 -8.52 5.51 -2.32
N LEU A 86 -8.39 4.27 -2.74
CA LEU A 86 -9.22 3.64 -3.77
C LEU A 86 -9.28 2.12 -3.61
N ASP A 87 -10.34 1.57 -4.16
CA ASP A 87 -10.60 0.14 -4.19
C ASP A 87 -10.38 -0.43 -5.59
N VAL A 88 -9.84 -1.64 -5.71
CA VAL A 88 -9.66 -2.25 -7.03
C VAL A 88 -10.23 -3.67 -7.10
N ARG A 89 -10.85 -3.96 -8.25
CA ARG A 89 -11.36 -5.27 -8.64
C ARG A 89 -10.98 -5.61 -10.07
N THR A 90 -11.16 -6.87 -10.43
CA THR A 90 -10.76 -7.39 -11.74
C THR A 90 -11.99 -7.81 -12.54
N THR A 91 -12.06 -7.43 -13.81
CA THR A 91 -13.05 -7.90 -14.79
C THR A 91 -12.80 -9.34 -15.24
N ALA A 92 -13.70 -9.92 -16.03
CA ALA A 92 -13.56 -11.27 -16.59
C ALA A 92 -12.32 -11.42 -17.48
N ASP A 93 -11.95 -10.38 -18.21
CA ASP A 93 -10.80 -10.32 -19.12
C ASP A 93 -9.52 -9.79 -18.45
N GLY A 94 -9.56 -9.53 -17.12
CA GLY A 94 -8.38 -9.22 -16.32
C GLY A 94 -8.00 -7.74 -16.23
N GLU A 95 -8.87 -6.81 -16.67
CA GLU A 95 -8.68 -5.39 -16.45
C GLU A 95 -8.84 -5.04 -14.98
N LEU A 96 -7.98 -4.15 -14.48
CA LEU A 96 -8.03 -3.67 -13.10
C LEU A 96 -8.85 -2.39 -13.02
N VAL A 97 -10.06 -2.51 -12.48
CA VAL A 97 -11.06 -1.43 -12.37
C VAL A 97 -11.07 -0.87 -10.96
N VAL A 98 -11.17 0.45 -10.86
CA VAL A 98 -11.34 1.16 -9.58
C VAL A 98 -12.79 1.06 -9.16
N PHE A 99 -13.10 0.13 -8.24
CA PHE A 99 -14.46 -0.18 -7.81
C PHE A 99 -14.48 -0.95 -6.48
N HIS A 100 -15.41 -0.59 -5.57
CA HIS A 100 -15.46 -1.16 -4.23
C HIS A 100 -16.22 -2.50 -4.18
N ASP A 101 -17.47 -2.52 -4.63
CA ASP A 101 -18.40 -3.62 -4.39
C ASP A 101 -18.11 -4.85 -5.27
N GLU A 102 -18.56 -6.02 -4.85
CA GLU A 102 -18.50 -7.22 -5.71
C GLU A 102 -19.43 -7.10 -6.91
N THR A 103 -20.56 -6.39 -6.73
CA THR A 103 -21.58 -6.19 -7.76
C THR A 103 -21.70 -4.71 -8.13
N LEU A 104 -22.16 -4.44 -9.33
CA LEU A 104 -22.34 -3.10 -9.90
C LEU A 104 -23.57 -2.36 -9.32
N ASP A 105 -24.47 -3.08 -8.64
CA ASP A 105 -25.85 -2.69 -8.39
C ASP A 105 -26.05 -1.48 -7.48
N ARG A 106 -25.16 -1.24 -6.50
CA ARG A 106 -25.35 -0.19 -5.47
C ARG A 106 -25.12 1.22 -6.02
N VAL A 107 -23.99 1.42 -6.70
CA VAL A 107 -23.49 2.76 -7.05
C VAL A 107 -23.41 3.03 -8.54
N SER A 108 -23.65 2.02 -9.40
CA SER A 108 -23.53 2.18 -10.84
C SER A 108 -24.83 1.90 -11.60
N THR A 109 -24.86 2.28 -12.85
CA THR A 109 -25.96 1.93 -13.79
C THR A 109 -25.93 0.47 -14.22
N GLY A 110 -24.82 -0.24 -13.98
CA GLY A 110 -24.65 -1.66 -14.29
C GLY A 110 -25.35 -2.60 -13.32
N ARG A 111 -25.37 -3.90 -13.63
CA ARG A 111 -25.96 -4.96 -12.80
C ARG A 111 -25.07 -6.18 -12.75
N GLY A 112 -25.16 -6.93 -11.65
CA GLY A 112 -24.44 -8.19 -11.45
C GLY A 112 -23.00 -8.01 -11.01
N ARG A 113 -22.24 -9.12 -11.00
CA ARG A 113 -20.85 -9.11 -10.50
C ARG A 113 -19.92 -8.52 -11.53
N LEU A 114 -19.07 -7.56 -11.13
CA LEU A 114 -18.08 -6.93 -12.00
C LEU A 114 -17.19 -7.98 -12.70
N ARG A 115 -16.75 -9.00 -12.01
CA ARG A 115 -15.91 -10.08 -12.55
C ARG A 115 -16.55 -10.96 -13.64
N ASP A 116 -17.86 -10.88 -13.83
CA ASP A 116 -18.60 -11.65 -14.85
C ASP A 116 -18.70 -10.88 -16.18
N HIS A 117 -18.23 -9.62 -16.20
CA HIS A 117 -18.21 -8.75 -17.37
C HIS A 117 -16.79 -8.52 -17.89
N THR A 118 -16.63 -8.46 -19.22
CA THR A 118 -15.42 -7.92 -19.85
C THR A 118 -15.45 -6.41 -19.78
N TRP A 119 -14.28 -5.76 -19.88
CA TRP A 119 -14.17 -4.30 -19.88
C TRP A 119 -15.04 -3.65 -20.99
N GLU A 120 -15.04 -4.24 -22.18
CA GLU A 120 -15.85 -3.76 -23.30
C GLU A 120 -17.35 -3.68 -22.96
N ARG A 121 -17.88 -4.66 -22.22
CA ARG A 121 -19.29 -4.68 -21.78
C ARG A 121 -19.63 -3.66 -20.70
N LEU A 122 -18.62 -3.08 -20.09
CA LEU A 122 -18.75 -2.07 -19.05
C LEU A 122 -18.61 -0.64 -19.58
N ALA A 123 -18.42 -0.44 -20.91
CA ALA A 123 -18.14 0.86 -21.52
C ALA A 123 -19.22 1.93 -21.24
N ASP A 124 -20.49 1.53 -21.15
CA ASP A 124 -21.62 2.43 -20.88
C ASP A 124 -22.04 2.45 -19.40
N VAL A 125 -21.34 1.73 -18.52
CA VAL A 125 -21.63 1.70 -17.09
C VAL A 125 -21.02 2.93 -16.42
N THR A 126 -21.84 3.65 -15.63
CA THR A 126 -21.41 4.86 -14.94
C THR A 126 -21.67 4.80 -13.43
N VAL A 127 -20.88 5.56 -12.66
CA VAL A 127 -21.03 5.82 -11.22
C VAL A 127 -21.25 7.33 -11.04
N GLY A 128 -22.41 7.73 -10.57
CA GLY A 128 -22.74 9.17 -10.42
C GLY A 128 -22.65 9.95 -11.73
N GLY A 129 -22.89 9.31 -12.88
CA GLY A 129 -22.76 9.90 -14.21
C GLY A 129 -21.35 9.84 -14.81
N GLU A 130 -20.33 9.47 -14.04
CA GLU A 130 -18.95 9.32 -14.49
C GLU A 130 -18.68 7.89 -15.02
N PRO A 131 -17.90 7.71 -16.09
CA PRO A 131 -17.51 6.38 -16.56
C PRO A 131 -16.79 5.57 -15.49
N LEU A 132 -16.88 4.23 -15.55
CA LEU A 132 -16.00 3.37 -14.76
C LEU A 132 -14.53 3.68 -15.09
N LEU A 133 -13.68 3.58 -14.08
CA LEU A 133 -12.28 3.99 -14.15
C LEU A 133 -11.35 2.77 -14.13
N ARG A 134 -10.47 2.62 -15.11
CA ARG A 134 -9.34 1.69 -15.02
C ARG A 134 -8.24 2.28 -14.14
N PHE A 135 -7.59 1.41 -13.38
CA PHE A 135 -6.47 1.83 -12.53
C PHE A 135 -5.32 2.49 -13.33
N THR A 136 -5.06 2.03 -14.55
CA THR A 136 -4.05 2.61 -15.44
C THR A 136 -4.37 4.03 -15.88
N GLU A 137 -5.65 4.36 -16.06
CA GLU A 137 -6.11 5.71 -16.39
C GLU A 137 -5.86 6.68 -15.22
N LEU A 138 -6.21 6.28 -13.99
CA LEU A 138 -5.92 7.05 -12.79
C LEU A 138 -4.41 7.26 -12.60
N LEU A 139 -3.64 6.18 -12.77
CA LEU A 139 -2.19 6.20 -12.62
C LEU A 139 -1.53 7.22 -13.57
N THR A 140 -2.07 7.36 -14.79
CA THR A 140 -1.59 8.27 -15.82
C THR A 140 -2.09 9.70 -15.62
N ALA A 141 -3.37 9.87 -15.23
CA ALA A 141 -3.99 11.17 -15.07
C ALA A 141 -3.42 11.96 -13.88
N LEU A 142 -3.03 11.27 -12.80
CA LEU A 142 -2.52 11.89 -11.58
C LEU A 142 -1.12 11.35 -11.22
N PRO A 143 -0.07 11.71 -11.99
CA PRO A 143 1.28 11.18 -11.79
C PRO A 143 1.90 11.58 -10.43
N GLU A 144 1.49 12.69 -9.86
CA GLU A 144 1.99 13.21 -8.58
C GLU A 144 1.24 12.63 -7.35
N ALA A 145 0.06 12.04 -7.56
CA ALA A 145 -0.73 11.50 -6.47
C ALA A 145 -0.12 10.21 -5.90
N ARG A 146 -0.28 10.02 -4.60
CA ARG A 146 0.06 8.80 -3.88
C ARG A 146 -1.20 7.98 -3.65
N LEU A 147 -1.21 6.77 -4.17
CA LEU A 147 -2.39 5.92 -4.24
C LEU A 147 -2.36 4.85 -3.14
N ASN A 148 -3.37 4.85 -2.26
CA ASN A 148 -3.61 3.78 -1.29
C ASN A 148 -4.62 2.81 -1.89
N VAL A 149 -4.16 1.65 -2.34
CA VAL A 149 -4.93 0.71 -3.17
C VAL A 149 -5.40 -0.48 -2.35
N ASP A 150 -6.71 -0.59 -2.08
CA ASP A 150 -7.29 -1.75 -1.41
C ASP A 150 -7.69 -2.85 -2.40
N LEU A 151 -7.06 -4.01 -2.29
CA LEU A 151 -7.33 -5.19 -3.12
C LEU A 151 -8.62 -5.87 -2.67
N LYS A 152 -9.72 -5.75 -3.45
CA LYS A 152 -11.04 -6.30 -3.10
C LYS A 152 -11.24 -7.75 -3.56
N ASP A 153 -10.45 -8.25 -4.49
CA ASP A 153 -10.48 -9.64 -4.93
C ASP A 153 -9.07 -10.24 -5.05
N ARG A 154 -9.00 -11.54 -5.35
CA ARG A 154 -7.72 -12.26 -5.42
C ARG A 154 -6.96 -11.95 -6.72
N ALA A 155 -7.68 -11.73 -7.82
CA ALA A 155 -7.10 -11.50 -9.14
C ALA A 155 -6.47 -10.09 -9.26
N SER A 156 -6.97 -9.11 -8.49
CA SER A 156 -6.42 -7.76 -8.46
C SER A 156 -4.94 -7.72 -7.98
N ALA A 157 -4.51 -8.67 -7.16
CA ALA A 157 -3.15 -8.70 -6.65
C ALA A 157 -2.07 -8.90 -7.75
N PRO A 158 -2.14 -9.93 -8.61
CA PRO A 158 -1.19 -10.07 -9.72
C PRO A 158 -1.42 -9.03 -10.82
N ALA A 159 -2.66 -8.55 -11.04
CA ALA A 159 -2.94 -7.50 -12.02
C ALA A 159 -2.26 -6.17 -11.61
N LEU A 160 -2.40 -5.75 -10.36
CA LEU A 160 -1.72 -4.58 -9.83
C LEU A 160 -0.20 -4.72 -9.90
N ALA A 161 0.35 -5.89 -9.55
CA ALA A 161 1.79 -6.13 -9.61
C ALA A 161 2.34 -5.95 -11.02
N ARG A 162 1.64 -6.42 -12.06
CA ARG A 162 1.99 -6.25 -13.46
C ARG A 162 1.97 -4.77 -13.86
N ILE A 163 0.88 -4.06 -13.56
CA ILE A 163 0.75 -2.64 -13.88
C ILE A 163 1.86 -1.81 -13.23
N LEU A 164 2.18 -2.07 -11.95
CA LEU A 164 3.27 -1.35 -11.29
C LEU A 164 4.63 -1.65 -11.94
N ALA A 165 4.86 -2.89 -12.41
CA ALA A 165 6.08 -3.25 -13.13
C ALA A 165 6.18 -2.52 -14.47
N GLU A 166 5.08 -2.41 -15.21
CA GLU A 166 5.01 -1.74 -16.51
C GLU A 166 5.19 -0.22 -16.40
N HIS A 167 4.66 0.39 -15.34
CA HIS A 167 4.65 1.85 -15.17
C HIS A 167 5.73 2.39 -14.22
N GLY A 168 6.48 1.53 -13.51
CA GLY A 168 7.49 1.95 -12.54
C GLY A 168 6.95 2.71 -11.33
N ALA A 169 5.65 2.58 -11.00
CA ALA A 169 4.95 3.39 -10.00
C ALA A 169 5.14 2.88 -8.55
N TRP A 170 6.35 2.39 -8.21
CA TRP A 170 6.67 1.71 -6.95
C TRP A 170 6.54 2.58 -5.71
N ASP A 171 7.00 3.83 -5.82
CA ASP A 171 7.22 4.72 -4.66
C ASP A 171 5.99 5.55 -4.31
N ARG A 172 4.95 5.51 -5.16
CA ARG A 172 3.70 6.24 -4.96
C ARG A 172 2.47 5.35 -4.75
N VAL A 173 2.67 4.04 -4.54
CA VAL A 173 1.58 3.10 -4.27
C VAL A 173 1.80 2.39 -2.94
N LEU A 174 0.75 2.35 -2.12
CA LEU A 174 0.61 1.47 -0.97
C LEU A 174 -0.48 0.45 -1.25
N VAL A 175 -0.19 -0.82 -0.96
CA VAL A 175 -1.15 -1.90 -1.17
C VAL A 175 -1.76 -2.34 0.16
N ALA A 176 -3.07 -2.15 0.26
CA ALA A 176 -3.89 -2.59 1.38
C ALA A 176 -4.75 -3.79 1.00
N SER A 177 -5.23 -4.52 1.98
CA SER A 177 -6.35 -5.44 1.87
C SER A 177 -6.80 -5.91 3.25
N PHE A 178 -8.11 -6.10 3.43
CA PHE A 178 -8.64 -6.81 4.60
C PHE A 178 -8.08 -8.23 4.73
N HIS A 179 -7.71 -8.87 3.62
CA HIS A 179 -7.15 -10.22 3.59
C HIS A 179 -5.63 -10.20 3.38
N ASP A 180 -4.84 -10.49 4.40
CA ASP A 180 -3.38 -10.59 4.32
C ASP A 180 -2.87 -11.53 3.21
N SER A 181 -3.69 -12.51 2.80
CA SER A 181 -3.37 -13.42 1.71
C SER A 181 -3.24 -12.71 0.36
N ARG A 182 -4.06 -11.66 0.09
CA ARG A 182 -4.00 -10.89 -1.16
C ARG A 182 -2.74 -10.05 -1.22
N ARG A 183 -2.38 -9.38 -0.12
CA ARG A 183 -1.13 -8.63 0.02
C ARG A 183 0.10 -9.52 -0.20
N ARG A 184 0.12 -10.72 0.43
CA ARG A 184 1.19 -11.70 0.21
C ARG A 184 1.23 -12.21 -1.23
N LEU A 185 0.07 -12.36 -1.89
CA LEU A 185 -0.01 -12.74 -3.30
C LEU A 185 0.58 -11.64 -4.20
N PHE A 186 0.27 -10.38 -3.93
CA PHE A 186 0.85 -9.22 -4.62
C PHE A 186 2.39 -9.25 -4.55
N ARG A 187 2.98 -9.38 -3.35
CA ARG A 187 4.44 -9.46 -3.19
C ARG A 187 5.05 -10.65 -3.95
N ARG A 188 4.39 -11.82 -3.92
CA ARG A 188 4.84 -12.98 -4.69
C ARG A 188 4.75 -12.75 -6.19
N ALA A 189 3.74 -12.04 -6.66
CA ALA A 189 3.59 -11.68 -8.07
C ALA A 189 4.73 -10.76 -8.51
N LEU A 190 5.06 -9.71 -7.74
CA LEU A 190 6.21 -8.85 -8.03
C LEU A 190 7.52 -9.64 -8.12
N ALA A 191 7.77 -10.52 -7.17
CA ALA A 191 8.99 -11.34 -7.19
C ALA A 191 9.08 -12.27 -8.41
N ARG A 192 7.93 -12.82 -8.86
CA ARG A 192 7.85 -13.64 -10.08
C ARG A 192 8.04 -12.85 -11.37
N LEU A 193 7.68 -11.58 -11.36
CA LEU A 193 7.92 -10.65 -12.47
C LEU A 193 9.38 -10.14 -12.55
N GLY A 194 10.25 -10.63 -11.67
CA GLY A 194 11.66 -10.26 -11.64
C GLY A 194 11.99 -9.06 -10.74
N HIS A 195 11.06 -8.64 -9.86
CA HIS A 195 11.23 -7.51 -8.96
C HIS A 195 11.19 -7.91 -7.46
N PRO A 196 12.06 -8.85 -6.99
CA PRO A 196 12.08 -9.28 -5.59
C PRO A 196 12.47 -8.13 -4.64
N GLU A 197 13.30 -7.17 -5.08
CA GLU A 197 13.66 -5.96 -4.33
C GLU A 197 12.45 -5.05 -4.07
N ARG A 198 11.55 -4.94 -5.05
CA ARG A 198 10.27 -4.18 -4.91
C ARG A 198 9.22 -4.94 -4.10
N ALA A 199 9.36 -6.26 -3.98
CA ALA A 199 8.50 -7.08 -3.15
C ALA A 199 8.94 -7.10 -1.67
N TYR A 200 10.24 -7.22 -1.40
CA TYR A 200 10.77 -7.51 -0.07
C TYR A 200 11.98 -6.66 0.34
N GLY A 201 12.60 -5.94 -0.58
CA GLY A 201 13.81 -5.15 -0.36
C GLY A 201 13.59 -3.83 0.39
N PRO A 202 14.65 -3.03 0.53
CA PRO A 202 14.59 -1.68 1.10
C PRO A 202 13.64 -0.75 0.31
N GLU A 203 13.67 -0.84 -1.01
CA GLU A 203 12.83 -0.05 -1.93
C GLU A 203 11.51 -0.72 -2.30
N ARG A 204 10.96 -1.51 -1.38
CA ARG A 204 9.71 -2.24 -1.61
C ARG A 204 8.51 -1.34 -1.75
N VAL A 205 7.52 -1.80 -2.50
CA VAL A 205 6.18 -1.20 -2.48
C VAL A 205 5.59 -1.30 -1.08
N ALA A 206 5.08 -0.19 -0.56
CA ALA A 206 4.49 -0.14 0.77
C ALA A 206 3.27 -1.06 0.90
N THR A 207 3.09 -1.66 2.07
CA THR A 207 1.90 -2.49 2.33
C THR A 207 1.34 -2.26 3.73
N SER A 208 0.01 -2.27 3.86
CA SER A 208 -0.70 -2.21 5.13
C SER A 208 -1.06 -3.60 5.66
N GLY A 209 -1.19 -3.73 6.98
CA GLY A 209 -1.68 -4.95 7.63
C GLY A 209 -3.17 -5.19 7.38
N GLY A 210 -3.55 -6.44 7.08
CA GLY A 210 -4.95 -6.85 6.98
C GLY A 210 -5.57 -7.19 8.34
N ALA A 211 -6.82 -7.68 8.33
CA ALA A 211 -7.61 -7.92 9.54
C ALA A 211 -6.91 -8.85 10.55
N ALA A 212 -6.24 -9.91 10.09
CA ALA A 212 -5.54 -10.82 10.99
C ALA A 212 -4.31 -10.16 11.66
N ALA A 213 -3.57 -9.33 10.92
CA ALA A 213 -2.46 -8.57 11.47
C ALA A 213 -2.93 -7.58 12.53
N ILE A 214 -4.01 -6.84 12.25
CA ILE A 214 -4.60 -5.88 13.19
C ILE A 214 -5.15 -6.59 14.42
N ALA A 215 -5.89 -7.70 14.26
CA ALA A 215 -6.39 -8.48 15.37
C ALA A 215 -5.26 -8.96 16.29
N ALA A 216 -4.14 -9.44 15.72
CA ALA A 216 -2.97 -9.83 16.51
C ALA A 216 -2.38 -8.66 17.30
N LEU A 217 -2.27 -7.46 16.68
CA LEU A 217 -1.76 -6.26 17.36
C LEU A 217 -2.70 -5.78 18.48
N VAL A 218 -4.00 -5.88 18.29
CA VAL A 218 -5.01 -5.49 19.28
C VAL A 218 -5.03 -6.45 20.46
N THR A 219 -4.97 -7.77 20.20
CA THR A 219 -5.13 -8.79 21.26
C THR A 219 -3.81 -9.11 21.97
N LEU A 220 -2.70 -9.23 21.25
CA LEU A 220 -1.41 -9.63 21.80
C LEU A 220 -0.51 -8.42 22.13
N GLY A 221 -0.81 -7.26 21.56
CA GLY A 221 -0.06 -6.03 21.81
C GLY A 221 -0.04 -5.61 23.29
N PRO A 222 -1.18 -5.63 24.02
CA PRO A 222 -1.20 -5.34 25.45
C PRO A 222 -0.31 -6.25 26.31
N LEU A 223 0.03 -7.45 25.82
CA LEU A 223 0.97 -8.39 26.45
C LEU A 223 2.45 -8.07 26.13
N GLY A 224 2.74 -6.90 25.56
CA GLY A 224 4.10 -6.49 25.18
C GLY A 224 4.63 -7.10 23.88
N LEU A 225 3.82 -7.82 23.11
CA LEU A 225 4.24 -8.60 21.94
C LEU A 225 4.29 -7.79 20.63
N THR A 226 3.92 -6.51 20.62
CA THR A 226 3.85 -5.69 19.38
C THR A 226 5.16 -5.70 18.58
N ARG A 227 6.30 -5.47 19.24
CA ARG A 227 7.62 -5.48 18.60
C ARG A 227 8.00 -6.85 18.05
N TRP A 228 7.68 -7.91 18.80
CA TRP A 228 7.92 -9.29 18.37
C TRP A 228 7.07 -9.63 17.16
N LEU A 229 5.75 -9.32 17.19
CA LEU A 229 4.85 -9.50 16.05
C LEU A 229 5.39 -8.79 14.82
N ARG A 230 5.75 -7.50 14.92
CA ARG A 230 6.29 -6.72 13.82
C ARG A 230 7.55 -7.33 13.24
N ARG A 231 8.45 -7.83 14.08
CA ARG A 231 9.72 -8.38 13.64
C ARG A 231 9.62 -9.78 13.02
N TYR A 232 8.76 -10.64 13.54
CA TYR A 232 8.77 -12.07 13.23
C TYR A 232 7.51 -12.61 12.56
N ALA A 233 6.38 -11.94 12.69
CA ALA A 233 5.09 -12.41 12.20
C ALA A 233 4.45 -11.50 11.17
N LEU A 234 4.65 -10.18 11.28
CA LEU A 234 3.99 -9.20 10.43
C LEU A 234 4.97 -8.58 9.45
N ASP A 235 4.77 -8.89 8.17
CA ASP A 235 5.52 -8.27 7.07
C ASP A 235 4.70 -7.12 6.46
N VAL A 236 4.54 -6.04 7.23
CA VAL A 236 3.73 -4.85 6.89
C VAL A 236 4.53 -3.58 7.15
N ASP A 237 4.18 -2.48 6.51
CA ASP A 237 4.90 -1.22 6.61
C ASP A 237 4.14 -0.19 7.44
N CYS A 238 2.81 -0.30 7.51
CA CYS A 238 1.92 0.48 8.36
C CYS A 238 0.71 -0.36 8.77
N VAL A 239 -0.16 0.20 9.59
CA VAL A 239 -1.48 -0.35 9.89
C VAL A 239 -2.56 0.68 9.59
N GLN A 240 -3.68 0.22 9.04
CA GLN A 240 -4.85 1.04 8.72
C GLN A 240 -6.03 0.46 9.47
N VAL A 241 -6.54 1.19 10.44
CA VAL A 241 -7.48 0.67 11.45
C VAL A 241 -8.75 1.51 11.52
N PRO A 242 -9.91 0.91 11.82
CA PRO A 242 -11.09 1.70 12.17
C PRO A 242 -10.91 2.35 13.54
N VAL A 243 -11.66 3.41 13.79
CA VAL A 243 -11.76 4.01 15.13
C VAL A 243 -12.17 2.95 16.16
N ARG A 244 -13.17 2.14 15.78
CA ARG A 244 -13.75 1.05 16.61
C ARG A 244 -14.08 -0.15 15.74
N HIS A 245 -14.04 -1.34 16.35
CA HIS A 245 -14.59 -2.55 15.74
C HIS A 245 -15.76 -3.03 16.62
N GLY A 246 -16.99 -2.78 16.20
CA GLY A 246 -18.17 -2.91 17.05
C GLY A 246 -18.06 -2.04 18.30
N ARG A 247 -18.09 -2.68 19.49
CA ARG A 247 -17.93 -1.96 20.76
C ARG A 247 -16.48 -1.77 21.20
N VAL A 248 -15.53 -2.43 20.57
CA VAL A 248 -14.11 -2.40 20.94
C VAL A 248 -13.44 -1.17 20.32
N PRO A 249 -12.88 -0.23 21.11
CA PRO A 249 -12.07 0.85 20.59
C PRO A 249 -10.73 0.28 20.09
N VAL A 250 -10.35 0.64 18.83
CA VAL A 250 -9.09 0.20 18.20
C VAL A 250 -8.08 1.33 18.19
N ALA A 251 -8.44 2.50 17.67
CA ALA A 251 -7.58 3.68 17.64
C ALA A 251 -7.53 4.35 19.03
N THR A 252 -6.72 3.76 19.94
CA THR A 252 -6.48 4.27 21.29
C THR A 252 -5.05 4.78 21.45
N ALA A 253 -4.81 5.67 22.43
CA ALA A 253 -3.47 6.17 22.70
C ALA A 253 -2.45 5.03 22.97
N ASP A 254 -2.88 3.98 23.66
CA ASP A 254 -2.04 2.83 23.94
C ASP A 254 -1.71 2.02 22.68
N PHE A 255 -2.69 1.81 21.78
CA PHE A 255 -2.47 1.14 20.50
C PHE A 255 -1.49 1.92 19.63
N VAL A 256 -1.71 3.25 19.45
CA VAL A 256 -0.83 4.13 18.67
C VAL A 256 0.59 4.10 19.22
N ARG A 257 0.75 4.32 20.54
CA ARG A 257 2.07 4.27 21.20
C ARG A 257 2.81 2.95 20.98
N ARG A 258 2.12 1.80 21.09
CA ARG A 258 2.72 0.47 20.86
C ARG A 258 3.12 0.26 19.40
N CYS A 259 2.29 0.71 18.45
CA CYS A 259 2.62 0.64 17.04
C CYS A 259 3.84 1.50 16.71
N HIS A 260 3.89 2.74 17.18
CA HIS A 260 5.04 3.64 17.02
C HIS A 260 6.32 3.06 17.62
N ALA A 261 6.23 2.48 18.83
CA ALA A 261 7.38 1.80 19.46
C ALA A 261 7.89 0.60 18.65
N ALA A 262 7.06 0.06 17.75
CA ALA A 262 7.42 -1.01 16.81
C ALA A 262 7.77 -0.51 15.40
N GLY A 263 7.79 0.82 15.18
CA GLY A 263 8.03 1.44 13.87
C GLY A 263 6.91 1.20 12.87
N LEU A 264 5.67 1.17 13.33
CA LEU A 264 4.47 1.03 12.51
C LEU A 264 3.65 2.32 12.57
N PRO A 265 3.60 3.11 11.50
CA PRO A 265 2.63 4.20 11.34
C PRO A 265 1.19 3.69 11.42
N VAL A 266 0.30 4.52 11.98
CA VAL A 266 -1.12 4.21 12.19
C VAL A 266 -1.97 5.20 11.41
N HIS A 267 -2.72 4.70 10.41
CA HIS A 267 -3.74 5.45 9.69
C HIS A 267 -5.12 5.01 10.15
N VAL A 268 -6.06 5.95 10.27
CA VAL A 268 -7.42 5.65 10.78
C VAL A 268 -8.47 5.98 9.72
N TRP A 269 -9.44 5.09 9.52
CA TRP A 269 -10.50 5.17 8.51
C TRP A 269 -11.87 4.79 9.10
N VAL A 270 -13.02 5.19 8.55
CA VAL A 270 -13.26 6.42 7.84
C VAL A 270 -13.70 7.42 8.90
N VAL A 271 -13.24 8.67 8.83
CA VAL A 271 -13.48 9.66 9.90
C VAL A 271 -13.90 10.98 9.26
N ASP A 272 -15.17 11.36 9.50
CA ASP A 272 -15.79 12.51 8.86
C ASP A 272 -16.16 13.62 9.86
N GLU A 273 -16.20 13.30 11.16
CA GLU A 273 -16.57 14.22 12.21
C GLU A 273 -15.37 15.08 12.67
N PRO A 274 -15.44 16.42 12.63
CA PRO A 274 -14.33 17.30 13.00
C PRO A 274 -13.73 17.00 14.36
N ALA A 275 -14.58 16.79 15.38
CA ALA A 275 -14.14 16.53 16.75
C ALA A 275 -13.36 15.19 16.85
N GLU A 276 -13.75 14.19 16.06
CA GLU A 276 -13.06 12.90 16.05
C GLU A 276 -11.72 12.99 15.30
N ILE A 277 -11.65 13.77 14.22
CA ILE A 277 -10.38 14.06 13.52
C ILE A 277 -9.42 14.75 14.50
N GLU A 278 -9.86 15.81 15.20
CA GLU A 278 -9.06 16.52 16.20
C GLU A 278 -8.55 15.57 17.29
N ARG A 279 -9.43 14.74 17.86
CA ARG A 279 -9.06 13.73 18.87
C ARG A 279 -7.99 12.75 18.38
N LEU A 280 -8.09 12.28 17.14
CA LEU A 280 -7.13 11.36 16.55
C LEU A 280 -5.78 12.02 16.31
N LEU A 281 -5.77 13.28 15.86
CA LEU A 281 -4.55 14.06 15.73
C LEU A 281 -3.86 14.26 17.09
N ASP A 282 -4.63 14.50 18.16
CA ASP A 282 -4.10 14.58 19.53
C ASP A 282 -3.57 13.26 20.06
N LEU A 283 -4.10 12.12 19.59
CA LEU A 283 -3.53 10.80 19.87
C LEU A 283 -2.21 10.53 19.10
N GLY A 284 -1.87 11.38 18.14
CA GLY A 284 -0.67 11.25 17.33
C GLY A 284 -0.77 10.19 16.23
N VAL A 285 -1.96 9.99 15.62
CA VAL A 285 -2.07 9.09 14.46
C VAL A 285 -1.30 9.67 13.26
N ASP A 286 -0.77 8.81 12.40
CA ASP A 286 0.06 9.19 11.25
C ASP A 286 -0.77 9.48 9.99
N GLY A 287 -2.08 9.26 10.04
CA GLY A 287 -2.96 9.61 8.92
C GLY A 287 -4.44 9.39 9.23
N VAL A 288 -5.27 10.15 8.53
CA VAL A 288 -6.74 10.09 8.62
C VAL A 288 -7.32 9.95 7.22
N MET A 289 -8.24 8.99 7.03
CA MET A 289 -9.00 8.79 5.80
C MET A 289 -10.43 9.27 6.01
N THR A 290 -10.96 10.03 5.05
CA THR A 290 -12.27 10.69 5.16
C THR A 290 -13.06 10.62 3.85
N ASP A 291 -14.39 10.56 3.96
CA ASP A 291 -15.34 10.83 2.89
C ASP A 291 -15.66 12.34 2.77
N ARG A 292 -15.18 13.16 3.74
CA ARG A 292 -15.43 14.60 3.84
C ARG A 292 -14.10 15.37 3.68
N ALA A 293 -13.63 15.47 2.42
CA ALA A 293 -12.42 16.20 2.06
C ALA A 293 -12.41 17.64 2.60
N ASP A 294 -13.55 18.32 2.51
CA ASP A 294 -13.77 19.67 3.01
C ASP A 294 -13.49 19.78 4.52
N VAL A 295 -14.08 18.87 5.30
CA VAL A 295 -13.93 18.84 6.77
C VAL A 295 -12.49 18.56 7.18
N LEU A 296 -11.84 17.54 6.56
CA LEU A 296 -10.46 17.20 6.89
C LEU A 296 -9.50 18.35 6.54
N ALA A 297 -9.67 18.96 5.35
CA ALA A 297 -8.86 20.11 4.94
C ALA A 297 -9.00 21.30 5.92
N GLU A 298 -10.21 21.60 6.36
CA GLU A 298 -10.45 22.66 7.35
C GLU A 298 -9.78 22.36 8.69
N VAL A 299 -9.95 21.16 9.24
CA VAL A 299 -9.30 20.76 10.50
C VAL A 299 -7.78 20.84 10.37
N TYR A 300 -7.22 20.30 9.28
CA TYR A 300 -5.78 20.33 9.03
C TYR A 300 -5.26 21.78 8.85
N ALA A 301 -6.03 22.66 8.17
CA ALA A 301 -5.65 24.05 8.00
C ALA A 301 -5.57 24.79 9.33
N ARG A 302 -6.54 24.59 10.25
CA ARG A 302 -6.50 25.18 11.60
C ARG A 302 -5.26 24.76 12.39
N ARG A 303 -4.70 23.59 12.11
CA ARG A 303 -3.49 23.06 12.75
C ARG A 303 -2.19 23.34 11.97
N GLY A 304 -2.24 24.08 10.88
CA GLY A 304 -1.08 24.37 10.03
C GLY A 304 -0.55 23.14 9.26
N LEU A 305 -1.41 22.14 9.03
CA LEU A 305 -1.07 20.87 8.36
C LEU A 305 -1.51 20.84 6.89
N TRP A 306 -2.11 21.91 6.38
CA TRP A 306 -2.67 22.01 5.03
C TRP A 306 -2.06 23.17 4.23
N PRO A 307 -1.93 23.09 2.89
CA PRO A 307 -2.18 21.93 2.02
C PRO A 307 -1.09 20.86 2.16
N GLN A 308 -1.37 19.65 1.63
CA GLN A 308 -0.47 18.49 1.71
C GLN A 308 0.40 18.31 0.45
N ARG A 309 0.50 19.30 -0.39
CA ARG A 309 1.32 19.26 -1.62
C ARG A 309 2.22 20.51 -1.74
#